data_f4672d5063a9701584d254349bcd5f6a
#
_entry.id   f4672d5063a9701584d254349bcd5f6a
#
_cell.length_a   1.000
_cell.length_b   1.000
_cell.length_c   1.000
_cell.angle_alpha   90.00
_cell.angle_beta   90.00
_cell.angle_gamma   90.00
#
_symmetry.space_group_name_H-M   'P 1'
#
loop_
_entity.id
_entity.type
_entity.pdbx_description
1 polymer ?
#
loop_
_entity_poly.entity_id
_entity_poly.type
_entity_poly.pdbx_seq_one_letter_code
_entity_poly.pdbx_strand_id
1 'polypeptide(L)'
;MSQYTTTTRTDLTEFNLPPNAYTGFDAQSMRDLIIARLNNDSAINFTDQNFEGSNVSTLIDILAYTYHTLLFYLNQTSSESNFADAELYENVNRIVKIIGYKPIGSQTCILPVDVSGKATLSKGYYTIPKFTFITSAGQTFTVIQDVTFEKTTAVTELVAPVNSTLTYEGSIEEYPVLFPIGEKYETINLNPGNNVLIDHFNIFVFVKEVNEQNKWYEWSRTPSLFLSRPNDRQFEVTYNENKKYEIKFGNSINGKKLNLGDSVALYYLKSSGTRGKVTKNTLKDSAINIYNTTQYDEIFADVKDTSLNYISIQESPDITITNSEDS
;
A
#
# COMPACT_ATOMS: atom_id res chain seq x y z
N MET A 1 -44.85 -53.17 9.74
CA MET A 1 -44.14 -51.91 10.14
C MET A 1 -42.68 -52.26 10.34
N SER A 2 -41.84 -51.92 9.36
CA SER A 2 -40.40 -52.16 9.45
C SER A 2 -39.80 -51.10 10.34
N GLN A 3 -39.23 -51.50 11.47
CA GLN A 3 -38.44 -50.63 12.31
C GLN A 3 -37.12 -50.33 11.57
N TYR A 4 -36.98 -49.13 11.11
CA TYR A 4 -35.67 -48.62 10.72
C TYR A 4 -34.83 -48.53 11.99
N THR A 5 -33.96 -49.49 12.20
CA THR A 5 -32.96 -49.42 13.26
C THR A 5 -31.95 -48.30 12.95
N THR A 6 -31.86 -47.35 13.85
CA THR A 6 -30.99 -46.18 13.82
C THR A 6 -29.51 -46.53 14.07
N THR A 7 -29.02 -47.64 13.59
CA THR A 7 -27.60 -48.07 13.73
C THR A 7 -26.61 -47.32 12.84
N THR A 8 -27.12 -46.58 11.86
CA THR A 8 -26.26 -45.80 10.94
C THR A 8 -25.78 -44.47 11.51
N ARG A 9 -26.31 -44.00 12.64
CA ARG A 9 -25.87 -42.71 13.23
C ARG A 9 -24.72 -42.83 14.23
N THR A 10 -24.54 -43.97 14.84
CA THR A 10 -23.47 -44.22 15.81
C THR A 10 -22.12 -44.42 15.13
N ASP A 11 -22.12 -45.01 13.94
CA ASP A 11 -20.86 -45.20 13.17
C ASP A 11 -20.24 -43.88 12.65
N LEU A 12 -21.04 -42.84 12.48
CA LEU A 12 -20.55 -41.53 12.05
C LEU A 12 -19.94 -40.70 13.20
N THR A 13 -20.28 -41.01 14.46
CA THR A 13 -19.71 -40.33 15.62
C THR A 13 -18.35 -40.89 16.06
N GLU A 14 -18.01 -42.11 15.63
CA GLU A 14 -16.67 -42.69 15.87
C GLU A 14 -15.65 -42.37 14.79
N PHE A 15 -16.01 -41.55 13.80
CA PHE A 15 -15.05 -41.07 12.81
C PHE A 15 -14.17 -39.95 13.42
N ASN A 16 -13.31 -40.39 14.33
CA ASN A 16 -12.27 -39.52 14.89
C ASN A 16 -11.17 -39.38 13.84
N LEU A 17 -11.34 -38.44 12.91
CA LEU A 17 -10.30 -38.09 11.96
C LEU A 17 -9.13 -37.51 12.75
N PRO A 18 -7.93 -38.08 12.68
CA PRO A 18 -6.74 -37.46 13.25
C PRO A 18 -6.57 -36.07 12.62
N PRO A 19 -5.99 -35.09 13.34
CA PRO A 19 -5.83 -33.72 12.86
C PRO A 19 -5.18 -33.60 11.47
N ASN A 20 -4.42 -34.59 11.03
CA ASN A 20 -3.74 -34.65 9.76
C ASN A 20 -4.47 -35.51 8.70
N ALA A 21 -5.67 -35.97 8.97
CA ALA A 21 -6.41 -36.83 8.04
C ALA A 21 -6.83 -36.10 6.76
N TYR A 22 -6.89 -34.78 6.80
CA TYR A 22 -7.23 -33.97 5.62
C TYR A 22 -6.14 -33.93 4.55
N THR A 23 -4.90 -34.28 4.88
CA THR A 23 -3.76 -34.20 3.98
C THR A 23 -3.45 -35.49 3.24
N GLY A 24 -4.07 -36.60 3.60
CA GLY A 24 -3.69 -37.95 3.13
C GLY A 24 -4.65 -38.68 2.20
N PHE A 25 -5.83 -38.14 1.95
CA PHE A 25 -6.82 -38.81 1.09
C PHE A 25 -6.75 -38.28 -0.33
N ASP A 26 -6.07 -39.01 -1.21
CA ASP A 26 -6.20 -38.82 -2.65
C ASP A 26 -7.50 -39.46 -3.19
N ALA A 27 -7.85 -39.16 -4.44
CA ALA A 27 -9.06 -39.67 -5.06
C ALA A 27 -9.07 -41.21 -5.12
N GLN A 28 -7.90 -41.83 -5.28
CA GLN A 28 -7.76 -43.29 -5.34
C GLN A 28 -8.06 -43.93 -3.99
N SER A 29 -7.51 -43.40 -2.90
CA SER A 29 -7.77 -43.88 -1.54
C SER A 29 -9.24 -43.75 -1.17
N MET A 30 -9.91 -42.67 -1.60
CA MET A 30 -11.36 -42.49 -1.40
C MET A 30 -12.18 -43.51 -2.21
N ARG A 31 -11.79 -43.77 -3.45
CA ARG A 31 -12.41 -44.80 -4.28
C ARG A 31 -12.31 -46.16 -3.62
N ASP A 32 -11.11 -46.54 -3.16
CA ASP A 32 -10.86 -47.82 -2.50
C ASP A 32 -11.68 -47.99 -1.21
N LEU A 33 -11.82 -46.90 -0.45
CA LEU A 33 -12.64 -46.86 0.77
C LEU A 33 -14.13 -47.05 0.47
N ILE A 34 -14.65 -46.41 -0.58
CA ILE A 34 -16.04 -46.59 -1.03
C ILE A 34 -16.27 -48.01 -1.48
N ILE A 35 -15.37 -48.59 -2.28
CA ILE A 35 -15.44 -49.99 -2.75
C ILE A 35 -15.37 -50.94 -1.58
N ALA A 36 -14.46 -50.75 -0.63
CA ALA A 36 -14.35 -51.58 0.57
C ALA A 36 -15.63 -51.54 1.41
N ARG A 37 -16.25 -50.36 1.53
CA ARG A 37 -17.53 -50.22 2.26
C ARG A 37 -18.68 -50.92 1.57
N LEU A 38 -18.76 -50.80 0.25
CA LEU A 38 -19.78 -51.49 -0.55
C LEU A 38 -19.61 -53.03 -0.49
N ASN A 39 -18.39 -53.54 -0.46
CA ASN A 39 -18.10 -54.96 -0.34
C ASN A 39 -18.37 -55.53 1.06
N ASN A 40 -18.26 -54.74 2.11
CA ASN A 40 -18.50 -55.16 3.50
C ASN A 40 -19.97 -55.10 3.90
N ASP A 41 -20.84 -54.45 3.11
CA ASP A 41 -22.27 -54.39 3.41
C ASP A 41 -23.00 -55.60 2.84
N SER A 42 -23.24 -56.60 3.68
CA SER A 42 -23.90 -57.86 3.30
C SER A 42 -25.35 -57.69 2.82
N ALA A 43 -25.94 -56.53 2.98
CA ALA A 43 -27.28 -56.20 2.49
C ALA A 43 -27.31 -55.71 1.03
N ILE A 44 -26.15 -55.40 0.45
CA ILE A 44 -26.06 -54.81 -0.89
C ILE A 44 -25.14 -55.68 -1.73
N ASN A 45 -25.71 -56.55 -2.56
CA ASN A 45 -24.93 -57.36 -3.55
C ASN A 45 -24.67 -56.53 -4.81
N PHE A 46 -23.75 -55.57 -4.74
CA PHE A 46 -23.19 -54.92 -5.93
C PHE A 46 -22.01 -55.73 -6.44
N THR A 47 -22.16 -56.41 -7.56
CA THR A 47 -21.10 -57.21 -8.21
C THR A 47 -20.40 -56.39 -9.32
N ASP A 48 -21.00 -55.28 -9.74
CA ASP A 48 -20.54 -54.48 -10.90
C ASP A 48 -19.48 -53.43 -10.55
N GLN A 49 -19.22 -53.20 -9.28
CA GLN A 49 -18.30 -52.14 -8.80
C GLN A 49 -16.83 -52.38 -9.17
N ASN A 50 -16.46 -53.64 -9.45
CA ASN A 50 -15.08 -54.00 -9.80
C ASN A 50 -14.85 -54.08 -11.32
N PHE A 51 -15.88 -53.87 -12.14
CA PHE A 51 -15.71 -53.82 -13.59
C PHE A 51 -15.29 -52.45 -14.05
N GLU A 52 -14.11 -52.38 -14.65
CA GLU A 52 -13.65 -51.17 -15.38
C GLU A 52 -14.66 -50.86 -16.48
N GLY A 53 -15.21 -49.67 -16.48
CA GLY A 53 -16.19 -49.18 -17.46
C GLY A 53 -17.66 -49.50 -17.11
N SER A 54 -17.94 -50.05 -15.93
CA SER A 54 -19.34 -50.15 -15.47
C SER A 54 -19.86 -48.76 -15.07
N ASN A 55 -21.17 -48.55 -15.22
CA ASN A 55 -21.79 -47.27 -14.79
C ASN A 55 -21.61 -47.03 -13.29
N VAL A 56 -21.57 -48.06 -12.47
CA VAL A 56 -21.36 -47.96 -11.00
C VAL A 56 -19.93 -47.55 -10.70
N SER A 57 -18.92 -48.15 -11.38
CA SER A 57 -17.50 -47.76 -11.23
C SER A 57 -17.30 -46.30 -11.60
N THR A 58 -17.86 -45.85 -12.73
CA THR A 58 -17.78 -44.45 -13.18
C THR A 58 -18.43 -43.49 -12.13
N LEU A 59 -19.53 -43.89 -11.52
CA LEU A 59 -20.20 -43.08 -10.50
C LEU A 59 -19.38 -43.00 -9.21
N ILE A 60 -18.71 -44.10 -8.82
CA ILE A 60 -17.78 -44.12 -7.68
C ILE A 60 -16.57 -43.20 -7.98
N ASP A 61 -16.03 -43.23 -9.18
CA ASP A 61 -14.90 -42.36 -9.58
C ASP A 61 -15.30 -40.89 -9.52
N ILE A 62 -16.46 -40.50 -10.01
CA ILE A 62 -17.00 -39.14 -9.90
C ILE A 62 -17.18 -38.71 -8.44
N LEU A 63 -17.75 -39.60 -7.60
CA LEU A 63 -17.90 -39.31 -6.18
C LEU A 63 -16.56 -39.15 -5.46
N ALA A 64 -15.62 -40.05 -5.70
CA ALA A 64 -14.28 -40.01 -5.13
C ALA A 64 -13.54 -38.70 -5.51
N TYR A 65 -13.61 -38.32 -6.80
CA TYR A 65 -13.01 -37.07 -7.27
C TYR A 65 -13.70 -35.84 -6.66
N THR A 66 -15.02 -35.84 -6.59
CA THR A 66 -15.78 -34.73 -5.97
C THR A 66 -15.42 -34.57 -4.49
N TYR A 67 -15.32 -35.70 -3.79
CA TYR A 67 -14.95 -35.71 -2.36
C TYR A 67 -13.51 -35.21 -2.16
N HIS A 68 -12.57 -35.67 -2.98
CA HIS A 68 -11.19 -35.19 -2.96
C HIS A 68 -11.11 -33.67 -3.20
N THR A 69 -11.83 -33.16 -4.20
CA THR A 69 -11.89 -31.72 -4.48
C THR A 69 -12.48 -30.94 -3.29
N LEU A 70 -13.51 -31.47 -2.66
CA LEU A 70 -14.14 -30.81 -1.49
C LEU A 70 -13.19 -30.82 -0.28
N LEU A 71 -12.48 -31.91 -0.03
CA LEU A 71 -11.46 -32.00 1.02
C LEU A 71 -10.29 -31.03 0.77
N PHE A 72 -9.87 -30.91 -0.49
CA PHE A 72 -8.84 -29.92 -0.87
C PHE A 72 -9.26 -28.51 -0.50
N TYR A 73 -10.47 -28.09 -0.88
CA TYR A 73 -10.97 -26.75 -0.54
C TYR A 73 -11.18 -26.57 0.96
N LEU A 74 -11.63 -27.59 1.67
CA LEU A 74 -11.76 -27.55 3.14
C LEU A 74 -10.39 -27.36 3.81
N ASN A 75 -9.38 -28.11 3.37
CA ASN A 75 -8.03 -28.01 3.91
C ASN A 75 -7.45 -26.62 3.61
N GLN A 76 -7.58 -26.14 2.37
CA GLN A 76 -7.13 -24.81 1.99
C GLN A 76 -7.83 -23.72 2.80
N THR A 77 -9.15 -23.81 2.98
CA THR A 77 -9.89 -22.84 3.80
C THR A 77 -9.47 -22.88 5.25
N SER A 78 -9.20 -24.08 5.78
CA SER A 78 -8.72 -24.25 7.16
C SER A 78 -7.33 -23.66 7.35
N SER A 79 -6.37 -23.91 6.44
CA SER A 79 -5.03 -23.33 6.51
C SER A 79 -5.06 -21.82 6.34
N GLU A 80 -5.85 -21.30 5.41
CA GLU A 80 -6.02 -19.86 5.18
C GLU A 80 -6.71 -19.13 6.34
N SER A 81 -7.38 -19.81 7.24
CA SER A 81 -7.96 -19.21 8.46
C SER A 81 -6.96 -19.10 9.62
N ASN A 82 -5.81 -19.72 9.52
CA ASN A 82 -4.76 -19.68 10.53
C ASN A 82 -3.64 -18.75 10.08
N PHE A 83 -3.24 -17.81 10.95
CA PHE A 83 -2.18 -16.84 10.64
C PHE A 83 -0.83 -17.48 10.26
N ALA A 84 -0.49 -18.62 10.87
CA ALA A 84 0.77 -19.30 10.63
C ALA A 84 0.84 -19.96 9.22
N ASP A 85 -0.30 -20.36 8.69
CA ASP A 85 -0.40 -21.17 7.47
C ASP A 85 -1.03 -20.40 6.30
N ALA A 86 -1.56 -19.21 6.54
CA ALA A 86 -2.19 -18.39 5.51
C ALA A 86 -1.16 -17.83 4.52
N GLU A 87 -1.35 -18.11 3.24
CA GLU A 87 -0.49 -17.66 2.14
C GLU A 87 -1.12 -16.49 1.36
N LEU A 88 -2.45 -16.43 1.30
CA LEU A 88 -3.14 -15.40 0.56
C LEU A 88 -3.08 -14.07 1.33
N TYR A 89 -2.52 -13.05 0.68
CA TYR A 89 -2.38 -11.69 1.23
C TYR A 89 -3.68 -11.13 1.82
N GLU A 90 -4.83 -11.39 1.17
CA GLU A 90 -6.13 -10.94 1.64
C GLU A 90 -6.50 -11.57 2.99
N ASN A 91 -6.26 -12.87 3.17
CA ASN A 91 -6.58 -13.59 4.39
C ASN A 91 -5.66 -13.19 5.53
N VAL A 92 -4.35 -13.08 5.26
CA VAL A 92 -3.38 -12.53 6.23
C VAL A 92 -3.81 -11.15 6.70
N ASN A 93 -4.19 -10.25 5.78
CA ASN A 93 -4.66 -8.91 6.13
C ASN A 93 -5.94 -8.92 6.98
N ARG A 94 -6.87 -9.82 6.70
CA ARG A 94 -8.09 -9.96 7.52
C ARG A 94 -7.76 -10.39 8.95
N ILE A 95 -6.87 -11.35 9.09
CA ILE A 95 -6.46 -11.87 10.40
C ILE A 95 -5.73 -10.79 11.20
N VAL A 96 -4.76 -10.08 10.60
CA VAL A 96 -4.00 -9.04 11.31
C VAL A 96 -4.84 -7.82 11.66
N LYS A 97 -5.87 -7.50 10.87
CA LYS A 97 -6.85 -6.45 11.22
C LYS A 97 -7.62 -6.76 12.50
N ILE A 98 -7.89 -8.04 12.81
CA ILE A 98 -8.58 -8.44 14.04
C ILE A 98 -7.76 -8.08 15.28
N ILE A 99 -6.43 -8.16 15.20
CA ILE A 99 -5.52 -7.77 16.29
C ILE A 99 -5.15 -6.27 16.27
N GLY A 100 -5.80 -5.48 15.39
CA GLY A 100 -5.61 -4.03 15.29
C GLY A 100 -4.38 -3.59 14.49
N TYR A 101 -3.68 -4.49 13.83
CA TYR A 101 -2.56 -4.14 12.96
C TYR A 101 -3.08 -3.54 11.65
N LYS A 102 -2.50 -2.41 11.25
CA LYS A 102 -2.79 -1.76 9.96
C LYS A 102 -1.65 -2.09 8.98
N PRO A 103 -1.92 -2.86 7.93
CA PRO A 103 -0.91 -3.13 6.90
C PRO A 103 -0.41 -1.84 6.26
N ILE A 104 0.89 -1.79 6.04
CA ILE A 104 1.56 -0.69 5.35
C ILE A 104 2.00 -1.17 3.96
N GLY A 105 2.03 -0.24 3.00
CA GLY A 105 2.57 -0.50 1.68
C GLY A 105 4.10 -0.39 1.64
N SER A 106 4.63 -0.17 0.45
CA SER A 106 6.07 0.01 0.25
C SER A 106 6.58 1.25 0.95
N GLN A 107 7.83 1.22 1.37
CA GLN A 107 8.58 2.35 1.90
C GLN A 107 9.81 2.59 1.03
N THR A 108 10.08 3.85 0.73
CA THR A 108 11.26 4.25 -0.05
C THR A 108 12.50 4.41 0.82
N CYS A 109 13.66 4.39 0.18
CA CYS A 109 14.93 4.72 0.80
C CYS A 109 14.99 6.22 1.11
N ILE A 110 15.58 6.55 2.26
CA ILE A 110 15.85 7.94 2.68
C ILE A 110 17.35 8.16 2.57
N LEU A 111 17.74 9.23 1.87
CA LEU A 111 19.13 9.55 1.66
C LEU A 111 19.45 10.92 2.25
N PRO A 112 20.39 11.01 3.22
CA PRO A 112 20.89 12.28 3.69
C PRO A 112 21.76 12.94 2.60
N VAL A 113 21.53 14.24 2.39
CA VAL A 113 22.22 15.03 1.37
C VAL A 113 22.85 16.26 2.00
N ASP A 114 24.12 16.51 1.71
CA ASP A 114 24.81 17.73 2.08
C ASP A 114 24.69 18.75 0.96
N VAL A 115 24.31 19.97 1.31
CA VAL A 115 24.13 21.07 0.37
C VAL A 115 25.16 22.15 0.66
N SER A 116 25.89 22.54 -0.35
CA SER A 116 26.87 23.64 -0.28
C SER A 116 26.57 24.70 -1.33
N GLY A 117 26.73 25.96 -0.95
CA GLY A 117 26.66 27.08 -1.88
C GLY A 117 28.02 27.54 -2.36
N LYS A 118 28.11 28.05 -3.58
CA LYS A 118 29.37 28.68 -4.07
C LYS A 118 29.69 29.95 -3.29
N ALA A 119 30.98 30.33 -3.30
CA ALA A 119 31.45 31.52 -2.64
C ALA A 119 30.81 32.80 -3.20
N THR A 120 30.40 32.77 -4.47
CA THR A 120 29.72 33.89 -5.17
C THR A 120 28.28 34.13 -4.68
N LEU A 121 27.68 33.16 -4.02
CA LEU A 121 26.33 33.30 -3.46
C LEU A 121 26.33 34.34 -2.34
N SER A 122 25.44 35.31 -2.37
CA SER A 122 25.34 36.36 -1.37
C SER A 122 24.91 35.81 0.00
N LYS A 123 25.20 36.57 1.06
CA LYS A 123 24.67 36.21 2.40
C LYS A 123 23.16 36.33 2.41
N GLY A 124 22.49 35.35 3.06
CA GLY A 124 21.04 35.34 3.15
C GLY A 124 20.46 33.95 3.39
N TYR A 125 19.15 33.89 3.38
CA TYR A 125 18.38 32.65 3.51
C TYR A 125 17.98 32.15 2.12
N TYR A 126 18.12 30.85 1.93
CA TYR A 126 17.78 30.16 0.69
C TYR A 126 16.88 28.96 1.01
N THR A 127 15.78 28.83 0.33
CA THR A 127 14.84 27.73 0.56
C THR A 127 14.76 26.82 -0.65
N ILE A 128 14.97 25.52 -0.43
CA ILE A 128 14.67 24.48 -1.40
C ILE A 128 13.21 24.11 -1.19
N PRO A 129 12.34 24.37 -2.17
CA PRO A 129 10.91 24.12 -2.00
C PRO A 129 10.59 22.62 -2.01
N LYS A 130 9.49 22.27 -1.39
CA LYS A 130 8.89 20.96 -1.40
C LYS A 130 8.71 20.45 -2.83
N PHE A 131 8.93 19.14 -3.05
CA PHE A 131 8.89 18.44 -4.33
C PHE A 131 10.03 18.75 -5.29
N THR A 132 11.02 19.54 -4.85
CA THR A 132 12.27 19.67 -5.59
C THR A 132 12.94 18.31 -5.71
N PHE A 133 13.49 18.00 -6.88
CA PHE A 133 14.08 16.70 -7.13
C PHE A 133 15.48 16.79 -7.76
N ILE A 134 16.25 15.75 -7.51
CA ILE A 134 17.62 15.58 -8.01
C ILE A 134 17.62 14.30 -8.83
N THR A 135 18.10 14.38 -10.08
CA THR A 135 18.23 13.20 -10.94
C THR A 135 19.69 12.91 -11.19
N SER A 136 20.12 11.70 -10.87
CA SER A 136 21.47 11.23 -11.12
C SER A 136 21.49 9.72 -11.43
N ALA A 137 22.31 9.31 -12.36
CA ALA A 137 22.45 7.89 -12.77
C ALA A 137 21.11 7.21 -13.12
N GLY A 138 20.12 7.96 -13.61
CA GLY A 138 18.80 7.44 -13.94
C GLY A 138 17.87 7.22 -12.75
N GLN A 139 18.27 7.63 -11.55
CA GLN A 139 17.44 7.64 -10.35
C GLN A 139 17.05 9.07 -9.98
N THR A 140 15.86 9.20 -9.38
CA THR A 140 15.33 10.49 -8.92
C THR A 140 15.18 10.46 -7.41
N PHE A 141 15.61 11.52 -6.76
CA PHE A 141 15.48 11.75 -5.32
C PHE A 141 14.72 13.05 -5.09
N THR A 142 13.72 13.02 -4.25
CA THR A 142 12.79 14.13 -4.04
C THR A 142 12.84 14.63 -2.60
N VAL A 143 12.84 15.94 -2.42
CA VAL A 143 12.68 16.62 -1.15
C VAL A 143 11.18 16.78 -0.86
N ILE A 144 10.72 16.28 0.28
CA ILE A 144 9.27 16.23 0.61
C ILE A 144 8.77 17.38 1.47
N GLN A 145 9.67 18.26 1.92
CA GLN A 145 9.36 19.44 2.74
C GLN A 145 10.25 20.61 2.34
N ASP A 146 9.82 21.83 2.65
CA ASP A 146 10.63 23.01 2.45
C ASP A 146 11.87 22.99 3.35
N VAL A 147 13.04 23.21 2.78
CA VAL A 147 14.32 23.23 3.51
C VAL A 147 14.99 24.57 3.34
N THR A 148 15.12 25.31 4.43
CA THR A 148 15.76 26.66 4.43
C THR A 148 17.17 26.59 4.97
N PHE A 149 18.12 27.13 4.21
CA PHE A 149 19.53 27.25 4.55
C PHE A 149 19.89 28.70 4.82
N GLU A 150 20.83 28.91 5.72
CA GLU A 150 21.42 30.22 5.97
C GLU A 150 22.85 30.26 5.43
N LYS A 151 23.15 31.25 4.60
CA LYS A 151 24.53 31.57 4.19
C LYS A 151 25.05 32.75 5.01
N THR A 152 25.94 32.47 5.94
CA THR A 152 26.43 33.44 6.91
C THR A 152 27.75 34.09 6.49
N THR A 153 28.61 33.39 5.74
CA THR A 153 29.94 33.83 5.35
C THR A 153 30.17 33.72 3.86
N ALA A 154 31.28 34.31 3.37
CA ALA A 154 31.71 34.18 1.98
C ALA A 154 32.27 32.77 1.64
N VAL A 155 32.25 31.86 2.58
CA VAL A 155 32.69 30.47 2.40
C VAL A 155 31.56 29.67 1.76
N THR A 156 31.87 28.54 1.12
CA THR A 156 30.94 27.67 0.38
C THR A 156 29.92 26.96 1.25
N GLU A 157 29.98 27.11 2.57
CA GLU A 157 29.19 26.37 3.53
C GLU A 157 27.79 26.98 3.72
N LEU A 158 26.75 26.18 3.51
CA LEU A 158 25.38 26.50 3.87
C LEU A 158 25.02 25.74 5.17
N VAL A 159 24.50 26.47 6.14
CA VAL A 159 24.06 25.87 7.40
C VAL A 159 22.58 25.49 7.28
N ALA A 160 22.31 24.21 7.27
CA ALA A 160 20.95 23.67 7.31
C ALA A 160 20.55 23.27 8.73
N PRO A 161 19.26 23.31 9.08
CA PRO A 161 18.77 22.65 10.27
C PRO A 161 19.10 21.16 10.27
N VAL A 162 19.34 20.58 11.44
CA VAL A 162 19.66 19.16 11.58
C VAL A 162 18.56 18.30 10.94
N ASN A 163 18.92 17.32 10.12
CA ASN A 163 18.01 16.42 9.39
C ASN A 163 17.07 17.10 8.37
N SER A 164 17.36 18.31 7.92
CA SER A 164 16.53 19.03 6.96
C SER A 164 16.86 18.74 5.49
N THR A 165 18.00 18.10 5.23
CA THR A 165 18.50 17.78 3.87
C THR A 165 18.21 16.35 3.44
N LEU A 166 17.20 15.74 4.03
CA LEU A 166 16.80 14.37 3.67
C LEU A 166 16.05 14.36 2.34
N THR A 167 16.51 13.50 1.45
CA THR A 167 15.83 13.20 0.20
C THR A 167 15.29 11.78 0.21
N TYR A 168 14.18 11.59 -0.50
CA TYR A 168 13.49 10.32 -0.61
C TYR A 168 13.63 9.79 -2.03
N GLU A 169 14.01 8.53 -2.18
CA GLU A 169 14.08 7.90 -3.49
C GLU A 169 12.70 7.91 -4.15
N GLY A 170 12.65 8.32 -5.39
CA GLY A 170 11.44 8.33 -6.20
C GLY A 170 11.10 9.70 -6.78
N SER A 171 10.11 9.71 -7.63
CA SER A 171 9.53 10.91 -8.26
C SER A 171 8.17 11.22 -7.67
N ILE A 172 7.88 12.49 -7.46
CA ILE A 172 6.52 12.92 -7.15
C ILE A 172 5.67 12.85 -8.42
N GLU A 173 4.51 12.22 -8.29
CA GLU A 173 3.51 12.13 -9.35
C GLU A 173 2.23 12.81 -8.89
N GLU A 174 1.59 13.52 -9.82
CA GLU A 174 0.28 14.11 -9.63
C GLU A 174 -0.83 13.11 -9.98
N TYR A 175 -1.82 12.99 -9.12
CA TYR A 175 -3.06 12.31 -9.45
C TYR A 175 -4.07 13.32 -10.01
N PRO A 176 -4.89 12.96 -10.99
CA PRO A 176 -5.90 13.86 -11.52
C PRO A 176 -6.78 14.46 -10.42
N VAL A 177 -7.09 15.75 -10.54
CA VAL A 177 -7.94 16.44 -9.55
C VAL A 177 -9.29 15.75 -9.43
N LEU A 178 -9.71 15.52 -8.20
CA LEU A 178 -10.95 14.84 -7.87
C LEU A 178 -11.96 15.83 -7.28
N PHE A 179 -13.22 15.59 -7.56
CA PHE A 179 -14.32 16.40 -7.08
C PHE A 179 -15.16 15.57 -6.10
N PRO A 180 -15.12 15.89 -4.81
CA PRO A 180 -15.86 15.18 -3.79
C PRO A 180 -17.37 15.40 -3.93
N ILE A 181 -18.13 14.41 -3.50
CA ILE A 181 -19.60 14.47 -3.47
C ILE A 181 -20.14 15.01 -2.15
N GLY A 182 -19.26 15.22 -1.17
CA GLY A 182 -19.60 15.80 0.12
C GLY A 182 -20.27 14.83 1.09
N GLU A 183 -19.96 13.55 1.01
CA GLU A 183 -20.45 12.54 1.95
C GLU A 183 -19.63 12.52 3.25
N LYS A 184 -20.22 11.91 4.29
CA LYS A 184 -19.51 11.66 5.55
C LYS A 184 -18.55 10.50 5.37
N TYR A 185 -17.32 10.66 5.84
CA TYR A 185 -16.25 9.67 5.68
C TYR A 185 -15.98 9.29 4.23
N GLU A 186 -16.09 10.29 3.34
CA GLU A 186 -15.80 10.09 1.93
C GLU A 186 -14.41 9.49 1.75
N THR A 187 -14.32 8.49 0.89
CA THR A 187 -13.09 7.75 0.63
C THR A 187 -12.70 7.86 -0.82
N ILE A 188 -11.47 8.26 -1.06
CA ILE A 188 -10.87 8.35 -2.40
C ILE A 188 -9.90 7.18 -2.57
N ASN A 189 -10.07 6.46 -3.67
CA ASN A 189 -9.18 5.35 -4.03
C ASN A 189 -8.03 5.88 -4.90
N LEU A 190 -6.81 5.85 -4.40
CA LEU A 190 -5.61 6.15 -5.17
C LEU A 190 -5.18 4.91 -5.95
N ASN A 191 -5.40 4.94 -7.26
CA ASN A 191 -5.10 3.84 -8.17
C ASN A 191 -4.31 4.34 -9.40
N PRO A 192 -3.00 4.53 -9.30
CA PRO A 192 -2.17 5.08 -10.38
C PRO A 192 -1.87 4.08 -11.50
N GLY A 193 -2.39 2.87 -11.41
CA GLY A 193 -2.15 1.78 -12.36
C GLY A 193 -1.46 0.57 -11.75
N ASN A 194 -1.35 -0.48 -12.55
CA ASN A 194 -0.69 -1.71 -12.11
C ASN A 194 0.83 -1.53 -12.06
N ASN A 195 1.48 -2.14 -11.08
CA ASN A 195 2.93 -2.13 -10.88
C ASN A 195 3.57 -0.77 -10.52
N VAL A 196 2.78 0.22 -10.09
CA VAL A 196 3.32 1.45 -9.52
C VAL A 196 3.53 1.26 -8.03
N LEU A 197 4.79 1.35 -7.59
CA LEU A 197 5.14 1.32 -6.18
C LEU A 197 4.99 2.73 -5.60
N ILE A 198 4.09 2.88 -4.63
CA ILE A 198 3.86 4.13 -3.93
C ILE A 198 4.48 4.03 -2.55
N ASP A 199 5.21 5.06 -2.14
CA ASP A 199 5.65 5.18 -0.75
C ASP A 199 4.45 5.38 0.17
N HIS A 200 4.33 4.51 1.18
CA HIS A 200 3.20 4.53 2.10
C HIS A 200 3.10 5.82 2.90
N PHE A 201 4.23 6.43 3.22
CA PHE A 201 4.28 7.60 4.11
C PHE A 201 4.21 8.92 3.37
N ASN A 202 4.58 8.95 2.09
CA ASN A 202 4.70 10.16 1.28
C ASN A 202 3.53 10.27 0.28
N ILE A 203 2.32 10.38 0.84
CA ILE A 203 1.08 10.73 0.15
C ILE A 203 0.62 12.08 0.71
N PHE A 204 0.44 13.07 -0.17
CA PHE A 204 0.09 14.44 0.17
C PHE A 204 -1.28 14.76 -0.40
N VAL A 205 -2.09 15.44 0.40
CA VAL A 205 -3.46 15.82 0.04
C VAL A 205 -3.59 17.32 0.17
N PHE A 206 -4.03 17.95 -0.91
CA PHE A 206 -4.37 19.37 -0.95
C PHE A 206 -5.85 19.49 -1.31
N VAL A 207 -6.57 20.30 -0.57
CA VAL A 207 -8.00 20.53 -0.82
C VAL A 207 -8.24 22.01 -1.06
N LYS A 208 -8.83 22.31 -2.22
CA LYS A 208 -9.35 23.64 -2.53
C LYS A 208 -10.74 23.75 -1.95
N GLU A 209 -10.86 24.52 -0.88
CA GLU A 209 -12.09 24.62 -0.12
C GLU A 209 -12.98 25.75 -0.67
N VAL A 210 -14.14 25.38 -1.20
CA VAL A 210 -15.11 26.34 -1.77
C VAL A 210 -15.57 27.36 -0.76
N ASN A 211 -15.75 26.95 0.50
CA ASN A 211 -16.22 27.81 1.58
C ASN A 211 -15.13 28.72 2.16
N GLU A 212 -13.88 28.54 1.76
CA GLU A 212 -12.69 29.28 2.22
C GLU A 212 -12.07 30.07 1.05
N GLN A 213 -12.89 30.80 0.31
CA GLN A 213 -12.45 31.65 -0.82
C GLN A 213 -11.74 30.88 -1.95
N ASN A 214 -12.04 29.62 -2.15
CA ASN A 214 -11.38 28.74 -3.12
C ASN A 214 -9.86 28.65 -2.93
N LYS A 215 -9.40 28.70 -1.68
CA LYS A 215 -7.98 28.57 -1.36
C LYS A 215 -7.58 27.09 -1.18
N TRP A 216 -6.39 26.75 -1.63
CA TRP A 216 -5.79 25.45 -1.41
C TRP A 216 -5.21 25.35 0.01
N TYR A 217 -5.49 24.23 0.68
CA TYR A 217 -4.94 23.88 1.99
C TYR A 217 -4.34 22.50 1.96
N GLU A 218 -3.14 22.37 2.50
CA GLU A 218 -2.55 21.06 2.75
C GLU A 218 -3.24 20.42 3.95
N TRP A 219 -3.70 19.19 3.77
CA TRP A 219 -4.27 18.40 4.83
C TRP A 219 -3.22 17.45 5.39
N SER A 220 -3.21 17.25 6.70
CA SER A 220 -2.23 16.41 7.36
C SER A 220 -2.73 14.98 7.52
N ARG A 221 -1.81 14.03 7.40
CA ARG A 221 -2.12 12.63 7.65
C ARG A 221 -2.29 12.37 9.16
N THR A 222 -3.32 11.61 9.53
CA THR A 222 -3.54 11.11 10.88
C THR A 222 -3.55 9.59 10.90
N PRO A 223 -3.07 8.94 11.97
CA PRO A 223 -3.17 7.49 12.11
C PRO A 223 -4.62 7.00 12.29
N SER A 224 -5.50 7.88 12.80
CA SER A 224 -6.93 7.61 12.95
C SER A 224 -7.72 8.90 13.03
N LEU A 225 -8.76 9.02 12.23
CA LEU A 225 -9.69 10.14 12.26
C LEU A 225 -10.48 10.25 13.58
N PHE A 226 -10.58 9.18 14.34
CA PHE A 226 -11.21 9.20 15.67
C PHE A 226 -10.53 10.16 16.65
N LEU A 227 -9.25 10.47 16.42
CA LEU A 227 -8.47 11.38 17.26
C LEU A 227 -8.58 12.83 16.79
N SER A 228 -9.22 13.09 15.65
CA SER A 228 -9.30 14.39 15.02
C SER A 228 -10.50 15.19 15.52
N ARG A 229 -10.33 16.51 15.65
CA ARG A 229 -11.41 17.45 15.97
C ARG A 229 -12.27 17.78 14.75
N PRO A 230 -13.49 18.31 14.91
CA PRO A 230 -14.42 18.54 13.80
C PRO A 230 -13.90 19.37 12.62
N ASN A 231 -12.99 20.31 12.89
CA ASN A 231 -12.44 21.23 11.88
C ASN A 231 -10.99 20.91 11.48
N ASP A 232 -10.42 19.84 12.01
CA ASP A 232 -9.05 19.46 11.67
C ASP A 232 -8.99 18.99 10.22
N ARG A 233 -8.12 19.62 9.43
CA ARG A 233 -7.81 19.27 8.03
C ARG A 233 -6.93 18.02 8.01
N GLN A 234 -7.53 16.88 8.25
CA GLN A 234 -6.83 15.61 8.37
C GLN A 234 -7.47 14.51 7.54
N PHE A 235 -6.64 13.59 7.10
CA PHE A 235 -7.07 12.40 6.38
C PHE A 235 -6.38 11.15 6.94
N GLU A 236 -7.02 10.01 6.78
CA GLU A 236 -6.48 8.70 7.14
C GLU A 236 -6.15 7.94 5.85
N VAL A 237 -4.99 7.28 5.83
CA VAL A 237 -4.57 6.42 4.72
C VAL A 237 -4.65 4.98 5.15
N THR A 238 -5.35 4.17 4.38
CA THR A 238 -5.45 2.73 4.56
C THR A 238 -4.90 2.03 3.33
N TYR A 239 -4.09 0.99 3.54
CA TYR A 239 -3.64 0.10 2.48
C TYR A 239 -4.54 -1.13 2.49
N ASN A 240 -5.31 -1.32 1.41
CA ASN A 240 -6.35 -2.33 1.38
C ASN A 240 -5.83 -3.70 0.93
N GLU A 241 -6.72 -4.68 0.94
CA GLU A 241 -6.45 -6.08 0.58
C GLU A 241 -6.01 -6.24 -0.88
N ASN A 242 -6.46 -5.33 -1.76
CA ASN A 242 -6.09 -5.30 -3.18
C ASN A 242 -4.78 -4.54 -3.45
N LYS A 243 -3.97 -4.28 -2.41
CA LYS A 243 -2.72 -3.52 -2.50
C LYS A 243 -2.91 -2.10 -3.07
N LYS A 244 -4.04 -1.47 -2.74
CA LYS A 244 -4.39 -0.10 -3.13
C LYS A 244 -4.52 0.79 -1.92
N TYR A 245 -4.30 2.08 -2.13
CA TYR A 245 -4.45 3.08 -1.07
C TYR A 245 -5.85 3.68 -1.09
N GLU A 246 -6.44 3.74 0.08
CA GLU A 246 -7.71 4.41 0.34
C GLU A 246 -7.44 5.61 1.24
N ILE A 247 -7.83 6.79 0.78
CA ILE A 247 -7.68 8.05 1.49
C ILE A 247 -9.05 8.45 2.00
N LYS A 248 -9.22 8.39 3.32
CA LYS A 248 -10.48 8.64 4.00
C LYS A 248 -10.48 10.00 4.68
N PHE A 249 -11.57 10.74 4.53
CA PHE A 249 -11.78 12.06 5.11
C PHE A 249 -12.76 12.00 6.29
N GLY A 250 -12.87 13.10 7.02
CA GLY A 250 -13.71 13.19 8.21
C GLY A 250 -15.22 13.27 7.93
N ASN A 251 -15.98 13.44 9.00
CA ASN A 251 -17.45 13.56 8.96
C ASN A 251 -17.98 14.82 9.62
N SER A 252 -17.11 15.80 9.92
CA SER A 252 -17.38 17.02 10.71
C SER A 252 -17.61 16.78 12.21
N ILE A 253 -17.35 15.57 12.70
CA ILE A 253 -17.23 15.23 14.12
C ILE A 253 -15.80 14.74 14.39
N ASN A 254 -15.36 13.79 13.57
CA ASN A 254 -14.03 13.22 13.58
C ASN A 254 -13.31 13.66 12.31
N GLY A 255 -12.59 14.77 12.36
CA GLY A 255 -11.98 15.41 11.21
C GLY A 255 -12.96 16.22 10.34
N LYS A 256 -12.43 17.20 9.62
CA LYS A 256 -13.19 18.01 8.66
C LYS A 256 -13.71 17.15 7.51
N LYS A 257 -14.95 17.39 7.11
CA LYS A 257 -15.58 16.74 5.96
C LYS A 257 -15.28 17.52 4.70
N LEU A 258 -15.14 16.83 3.56
CA LEU A 258 -15.14 17.46 2.25
C LEU A 258 -16.53 18.00 1.92
N ASN A 259 -16.60 19.12 1.23
CA ASN A 259 -17.87 19.72 0.79
C ASN A 259 -18.08 19.50 -0.72
N LEU A 260 -19.31 19.52 -1.11
CA LEU A 260 -19.65 19.58 -2.54
C LEU A 260 -19.09 20.87 -3.14
N GLY A 261 -18.34 20.75 -4.23
CA GLY A 261 -17.67 21.86 -4.90
C GLY A 261 -16.20 22.05 -4.48
N ASP A 262 -15.74 21.38 -3.44
CA ASP A 262 -14.30 21.30 -3.15
C ASP A 262 -13.56 20.59 -4.30
N SER A 263 -12.25 20.79 -4.39
CA SER A 263 -11.39 20.05 -5.31
C SER A 263 -10.25 19.42 -4.52
N VAL A 264 -9.94 18.16 -4.78
CA VAL A 264 -8.90 17.40 -4.10
C VAL A 264 -7.78 17.09 -5.06
N ALA A 265 -6.58 17.57 -4.75
CA ALA A 265 -5.35 17.24 -5.46
C ALA A 265 -4.51 16.29 -4.59
N LEU A 266 -4.07 15.20 -5.20
CA LEU A 266 -3.26 14.19 -4.55
C LEU A 266 -1.88 14.14 -5.21
N TYR A 267 -0.85 14.12 -4.39
CA TYR A 267 0.53 13.86 -4.80
C TYR A 267 1.02 12.64 -4.06
N TYR A 268 1.76 11.81 -4.74
CA TYR A 268 2.36 10.63 -4.13
C TYR A 268 3.78 10.41 -4.64
N LEU A 269 4.62 9.85 -3.79
CA LEU A 269 5.99 9.49 -4.14
C LEU A 269 5.99 8.11 -4.78
N LYS A 270 6.36 8.06 -6.06
CA LYS A 270 6.52 6.83 -6.84
C LYS A 270 7.95 6.34 -6.72
N SER A 271 8.11 5.14 -6.18
CA SER A 271 9.43 4.52 -5.96
C SER A 271 9.86 3.64 -7.13
N SER A 272 11.15 3.54 -7.33
CA SER A 272 11.79 2.57 -8.23
C SER A 272 12.07 1.23 -7.52
N GLY A 273 11.74 1.10 -6.23
CA GLY A 273 11.99 -0.07 -5.41
C GLY A 273 13.48 -0.36 -5.25
N THR A 274 13.86 -1.63 -5.39
CA THR A 274 15.26 -2.05 -5.22
C THR A 274 16.25 -1.43 -6.20
N ARG A 275 15.77 -0.81 -7.29
CA ARG A 275 16.61 -0.12 -8.28
C ARG A 275 16.97 1.29 -7.86
N GLY A 276 16.35 1.83 -6.80
CA GLY A 276 16.58 3.17 -6.29
C GLY A 276 17.87 3.36 -5.49
N LYS A 277 18.67 2.31 -5.31
CA LYS A 277 19.92 2.39 -4.56
C LYS A 277 21.01 3.10 -5.33
N VAL A 278 21.72 4.01 -4.65
CA VAL A 278 22.88 4.73 -5.18
C VAL A 278 24.04 4.65 -4.19
N THR A 279 25.25 4.71 -4.73
CA THR A 279 26.49 4.73 -3.94
C THR A 279 26.83 6.14 -3.47
N LYS A 280 27.75 6.24 -2.53
CA LYS A 280 28.27 7.50 -2.03
C LYS A 280 28.75 8.40 -3.16
N ASN A 281 28.44 9.68 -3.07
CA ASN A 281 28.80 10.72 -4.03
C ASN A 281 28.18 10.58 -5.44
N THR A 282 27.21 9.69 -5.66
CA THR A 282 26.49 9.60 -6.94
C THR A 282 25.72 10.88 -7.25
N LEU A 283 25.18 11.55 -6.22
CA LEU A 283 24.44 12.82 -6.36
C LEU A 283 25.35 14.05 -6.39
N LYS A 284 26.67 13.87 -6.25
CA LYS A 284 27.62 14.97 -6.24
C LYS A 284 27.50 15.77 -7.53
N ASP A 285 27.43 17.10 -7.38
CA ASP A 285 27.32 18.07 -8.48
C ASP A 285 26.10 17.87 -9.39
N SER A 286 25.09 17.11 -8.92
CA SER A 286 23.86 16.91 -9.67
C SER A 286 23.00 18.16 -9.66
N ALA A 287 22.32 18.41 -10.78
CA ALA A 287 21.37 19.50 -10.88
C ALA A 287 20.14 19.28 -10.02
N ILE A 288 19.71 20.32 -9.34
CA ILE A 288 18.45 20.36 -8.59
C ILE A 288 17.39 20.92 -9.53
N ASN A 289 16.25 20.24 -9.61
CA ASN A 289 15.14 20.64 -10.45
C ASN A 289 13.92 20.92 -9.58
N ILE A 290 13.28 22.06 -9.80
CA ILE A 290 12.03 22.40 -9.12
C ILE A 290 10.88 21.69 -9.84
N TYR A 291 9.99 21.09 -9.06
CA TYR A 291 8.76 20.52 -9.59
C TYR A 291 7.88 21.66 -10.13
N ASN A 292 7.44 21.55 -11.36
CA ASN A 292 6.71 22.61 -12.04
C ASN A 292 5.62 22.02 -12.93
N THR A 293 4.37 22.06 -12.44
CA THR A 293 3.18 21.74 -13.19
C THR A 293 2.17 22.85 -12.97
N THR A 294 1.16 22.94 -13.85
CA THR A 294 0.09 23.95 -13.72
C THR A 294 -0.66 23.79 -12.38
N GLN A 295 -0.89 22.55 -11.94
CA GLN A 295 -1.54 22.27 -10.67
C GLN A 295 -0.66 22.62 -9.48
N TYR A 296 0.62 22.29 -9.54
CA TYR A 296 1.60 22.68 -8.52
C TYR A 296 1.68 24.20 -8.37
N ASP A 297 1.75 24.91 -9.50
CA ASP A 297 1.82 26.37 -9.52
C ASP A 297 0.58 27.03 -8.92
N GLU A 298 -0.59 26.43 -9.11
CA GLU A 298 -1.84 26.92 -8.50
C GLU A 298 -1.88 26.66 -6.98
N ILE A 299 -1.45 25.48 -6.54
CA ILE A 299 -1.47 25.10 -5.13
C ILE A 299 -0.45 25.88 -4.30
N PHE A 300 0.74 26.09 -4.85
CA PHE A 300 1.86 26.76 -4.16
C PHE A 300 2.03 28.23 -4.57
N ALA A 301 1.01 28.83 -5.18
CA ALA A 301 1.05 30.24 -5.61
C ALA A 301 1.40 31.20 -4.46
N ASP A 302 0.89 30.96 -3.27
CA ASP A 302 1.15 31.77 -2.08
C ASP A 302 2.57 31.55 -1.50
N VAL A 303 3.18 30.39 -1.76
CA VAL A 303 4.54 30.00 -1.30
C VAL A 303 5.61 30.54 -2.26
N LYS A 304 5.24 30.83 -3.48
CA LYS A 304 6.09 31.54 -4.45
C LYS A 304 6.20 33.04 -4.10
N ASP A 305 6.51 33.32 -2.83
CA ASP A 305 6.93 34.69 -2.49
C ASP A 305 8.17 35.05 -3.30
N THR A 306 8.24 36.28 -3.74
CA THR A 306 9.34 36.84 -4.56
C THR A 306 10.73 36.66 -3.94
N SER A 307 10.78 36.37 -2.62
CA SER A 307 12.02 36.00 -1.93
C SER A 307 12.51 34.60 -2.31
N LEU A 308 11.68 33.70 -2.80
CA LEU A 308 12.07 32.37 -3.30
C LEU A 308 12.65 32.38 -4.73
N ASN A 309 12.52 33.49 -5.47
CA ASN A 309 13.13 33.68 -6.78
C ASN A 309 14.66 33.66 -6.75
N TYR A 310 15.29 33.66 -5.57
CA TYR A 310 16.73 33.54 -5.42
C TYR A 310 17.29 32.15 -5.64
N ILE A 311 16.45 31.16 -5.59
CA ILE A 311 16.83 29.81 -6.00
C ILE A 311 15.97 29.43 -7.21
N SER A 312 16.18 30.11 -8.28
CA SER A 312 16.10 29.51 -9.60
C SER A 312 17.22 28.48 -9.68
N ILE A 313 17.02 27.35 -8.99
CA ILE A 313 18.00 26.25 -8.93
C ILE A 313 18.29 25.73 -10.34
N GLN A 314 17.36 25.92 -11.28
CA GLN A 314 17.57 25.68 -12.72
C GLN A 314 18.63 26.60 -13.36
N GLU A 315 18.87 27.76 -12.79
CA GLU A 315 19.79 28.77 -13.35
C GLU A 315 21.00 29.02 -12.45
N SER A 316 21.02 28.55 -11.22
CA SER A 316 22.11 28.79 -10.29
C SER A 316 23.00 27.55 -10.20
N PRO A 317 24.09 27.51 -10.97
CA PRO A 317 25.16 26.52 -10.79
C PRO A 317 25.89 26.70 -9.44
N ASP A 318 25.36 27.51 -8.54
CA ASP A 318 26.01 27.94 -7.31
C ASP A 318 25.74 27.03 -6.11
N ILE A 319 24.86 26.03 -6.26
CA ILE A 319 24.58 25.03 -5.23
C ILE A 319 25.06 23.66 -5.67
N THR A 320 25.85 23.02 -4.84
CA THR A 320 26.40 21.68 -5.05
C THR A 320 25.79 20.72 -4.02
N ILE A 321 25.41 19.54 -4.47
CA ILE A 321 24.86 18.49 -3.61
C ILE A 321 25.78 17.27 -3.61
N THR A 322 25.98 16.72 -2.43
CA THR A 322 26.69 15.44 -2.23
C THR A 322 25.89 14.57 -1.28
N ASN A 323 25.75 13.27 -1.57
CA ASN A 323 25.25 12.33 -0.58
C ASN A 323 26.40 11.90 0.34
N SER A 324 26.12 11.88 1.65
CA SER A 324 27.11 11.57 2.68
C SER A 324 27.27 10.07 2.92
N GLU A 325 26.26 9.27 2.57
CA GLU A 325 26.19 7.83 2.83
C GLU A 325 25.71 7.08 1.59
N ASP A 326 25.96 5.77 1.57
CA ASP A 326 25.36 4.86 0.59
C ASP A 326 23.88 4.67 0.90
N SER A 327 23.03 4.63 -0.11
CA SER A 327 21.58 4.46 0.02
C SER A 327 21.15 2.98 0.04
#